data_eae22231b684d824216f2a106ad85525
#
_entry.id   eae22231b684d824216f2a106ad85525
#
_cell.length_a   1.000
_cell.length_b   1.000
_cell.length_c   1.000
_cell.angle_alpha   90.00
_cell.angle_beta   90.00
_cell.angle_gamma   90.00
#
_symmetry.space_group_name_H-M   'P 1'
#
loop_
_entity.id
_entity.type
_entity.pdbx_description
1 polymer ?
#
loop_
_entity_poly.entity_id
_entity_poly.type
_entity_poly.pdbx_seq_one_letter_code
_entity_poly.pdbx_strand_id
1 'polypeptide(L)'
;MAKIKVKSAKEIELIRDAGALAAETLIRAGEMCKPGVSTLEIDEFIGDYTRQHKGISACMGYHGYPRYACISLNEVVCHGIPNANTILKDGDIVNIDITTILSGYHGDTSAMFCVGKVSDIARELVDTAKFCMEEGIRAAGERGAHWNDIGCAIQDIADEHGFSVVEDYCGHGIGRGFHEEPTVYHFRNYERCPFIEVGNVFTVEPMLNVGRPGTKTLSDGWTAVTRDGSLSAQWEHTVVKTKDGIDILTLPR
;
A
#
# COMPACT_ATOMS: atom_id res chain seq x y z
N MET A 1 -15.13 20.29 4.51
CA MET A 1 -14.60 18.92 4.47
C MET A 1 -15.59 18.06 3.67
N ALA A 2 -15.13 17.29 2.70
CA ALA A 2 -16.00 16.31 2.04
C ALA A 2 -16.44 15.26 3.09
N LYS A 3 -17.65 14.72 2.90
CA LYS A 3 -18.22 13.79 3.89
C LYS A 3 -17.56 12.42 3.73
N ILE A 4 -16.94 11.92 4.79
CA ILE A 4 -16.45 10.54 4.87
C ILE A 4 -17.66 9.59 4.72
N LYS A 5 -17.57 8.63 3.80
CA LYS A 5 -18.67 7.71 3.50
C LYS A 5 -18.63 6.50 4.43
N VAL A 6 -19.77 6.18 5.01
CA VAL A 6 -20.04 4.90 5.65
C VAL A 6 -20.58 3.95 4.56
N LYS A 7 -19.90 2.84 4.34
CA LYS A 7 -20.29 1.84 3.34
C LYS A 7 -21.37 0.91 3.91
N SER A 8 -22.30 0.52 3.08
CA SER A 8 -23.27 -0.53 3.41
C SER A 8 -22.60 -1.92 3.43
N ALA A 9 -23.19 -2.90 4.10
CA ALA A 9 -22.68 -4.27 4.13
C ALA A 9 -22.48 -4.85 2.71
N LYS A 10 -23.38 -4.54 1.78
CA LYS A 10 -23.26 -4.96 0.39
C LYS A 10 -22.03 -4.34 -0.31
N GLU A 11 -21.76 -3.07 -0.08
CA GLU A 11 -20.59 -2.40 -0.65
C GLU A 11 -19.30 -2.96 -0.07
N ILE A 12 -19.28 -3.22 1.24
CA ILE A 12 -18.13 -3.84 1.92
C ILE A 12 -17.80 -5.21 1.30
N GLU A 13 -18.80 -6.06 1.04
CA GLU A 13 -18.57 -7.35 0.39
C GLU A 13 -18.06 -7.22 -1.04
N LEU A 14 -18.53 -6.22 -1.81
CA LEU A 14 -18.01 -5.97 -3.16
C LEU A 14 -16.56 -5.46 -3.14
N ILE A 15 -16.20 -4.66 -2.14
CA ILE A 15 -14.81 -4.23 -1.92
C ILE A 15 -13.96 -5.43 -1.48
N ARG A 16 -14.48 -6.30 -0.61
CA ARG A 16 -13.81 -7.55 -0.20
C ARG A 16 -13.56 -8.49 -1.39
N ASP A 17 -14.50 -8.61 -2.33
CA ASP A 17 -14.32 -9.40 -3.55
C ASP A 17 -13.18 -8.85 -4.42
N ALA A 18 -13.12 -7.52 -4.59
CA ALA A 18 -12.05 -6.85 -5.32
C ALA A 18 -10.71 -7.00 -4.59
N GLY A 19 -10.70 -6.79 -3.27
CA GLY A 19 -9.53 -6.92 -2.42
C GLY A 19 -8.97 -8.35 -2.36
N ALA A 20 -9.84 -9.36 -2.34
CA ALA A 20 -9.41 -10.76 -2.37
C ALA A 20 -8.71 -11.10 -3.69
N LEU A 21 -9.22 -10.62 -4.83
CA LEU A 21 -8.57 -10.79 -6.12
C LEU A 21 -7.23 -10.04 -6.19
N ALA A 22 -7.16 -8.81 -5.66
CA ALA A 22 -5.90 -8.06 -5.58
C ALA A 22 -4.87 -8.82 -4.73
N ALA A 23 -5.26 -9.32 -3.55
CA ALA A 23 -4.39 -10.07 -2.65
C ALA A 23 -3.89 -11.39 -3.27
N GLU A 24 -4.76 -12.14 -3.96
CA GLU A 24 -4.36 -13.35 -4.66
C GLU A 24 -3.38 -13.06 -5.79
N THR A 25 -3.65 -12.01 -6.57
CA THR A 25 -2.75 -11.55 -7.64
C THR A 25 -1.39 -11.15 -7.07
N LEU A 26 -1.38 -10.42 -5.95
CA LEU A 26 -0.16 -9.95 -5.27
C LEU A 26 0.70 -11.11 -4.78
N ILE A 27 0.11 -12.13 -4.16
CA ILE A 27 0.83 -13.32 -3.69
C ILE A 27 1.52 -14.02 -4.87
N ARG A 28 0.80 -14.23 -5.98
CA ARG A 28 1.35 -14.89 -7.18
C ARG A 28 2.42 -14.06 -7.86
N ALA A 29 2.23 -12.74 -7.94
CA ALA A 29 3.25 -11.82 -8.46
C ALA A 29 4.52 -11.85 -7.59
N GLY A 30 4.36 -11.94 -6.27
CA GLY A 30 5.46 -12.07 -5.31
C GLY A 30 6.31 -13.33 -5.52
N GLU A 31 5.71 -14.46 -5.96
CA GLU A 31 6.43 -15.68 -6.30
C GLU A 31 7.39 -15.49 -7.50
N MET A 32 7.17 -14.46 -8.31
CA MET A 32 8.02 -14.08 -9.43
C MET A 32 9.21 -13.19 -9.03
N CYS A 33 9.25 -12.66 -7.81
CA CYS A 33 10.35 -11.82 -7.31
C CYS A 33 11.64 -12.64 -7.10
N LYS A 34 12.32 -12.92 -8.22
CA LYS A 34 13.55 -13.71 -8.27
C LYS A 34 14.61 -12.99 -9.08
N PRO A 35 15.92 -13.22 -8.81
CA PRO A 35 16.98 -12.65 -9.63
C PRO A 35 16.80 -13.01 -11.10
N GLY A 36 16.95 -12.02 -11.98
CA GLY A 36 16.85 -12.18 -13.45
C GLY A 36 15.48 -11.88 -14.03
N VAL A 37 14.43 -11.75 -13.23
CA VAL A 37 13.08 -11.35 -13.69
C VAL A 37 13.01 -9.83 -13.80
N SER A 38 12.41 -9.31 -14.86
CA SER A 38 12.16 -7.87 -15.01
C SER A 38 10.86 -7.45 -14.31
N THR A 39 10.80 -6.18 -13.90
CA THR A 39 9.55 -5.64 -13.34
C THR A 39 8.43 -5.61 -14.38
N LEU A 40 8.75 -5.54 -15.68
CA LEU A 40 7.75 -5.62 -16.75
C LEU A 40 7.10 -7.01 -16.84
N GLU A 41 7.86 -8.10 -16.71
CA GLU A 41 7.30 -9.46 -16.71
C GLU A 41 6.32 -9.66 -15.55
N ILE A 42 6.62 -9.10 -14.38
CA ILE A 42 5.71 -9.14 -13.21
C ILE A 42 4.44 -8.31 -13.50
N ASP A 43 4.58 -7.12 -14.06
CA ASP A 43 3.45 -6.23 -14.41
C ASP A 43 2.52 -6.87 -15.45
N GLU A 44 3.08 -7.49 -16.50
CA GLU A 44 2.31 -8.19 -17.53
C GLU A 44 1.54 -9.37 -16.93
N PHE A 45 2.17 -10.14 -16.04
CA PHE A 45 1.50 -11.21 -15.29
C PHE A 45 0.32 -10.67 -14.47
N ILE A 46 0.51 -9.57 -13.72
CA ILE A 46 -0.54 -8.93 -12.93
C ILE A 46 -1.74 -8.54 -13.80
N GLY A 47 -1.47 -7.88 -14.94
CA GLY A 47 -2.51 -7.46 -15.87
C GLY A 47 -3.27 -8.65 -16.47
N ASP A 48 -2.57 -9.71 -16.84
CA ASP A 48 -3.17 -10.92 -17.41
C ASP A 48 -4.00 -11.69 -16.37
N TYR A 49 -3.45 -11.91 -15.18
CA TYR A 49 -4.13 -12.63 -14.11
C TYR A 49 -5.41 -11.89 -13.67
N THR A 50 -5.31 -10.58 -13.43
CA THR A 50 -6.46 -9.75 -13.07
C THR A 50 -7.58 -9.84 -14.12
N ARG A 51 -7.23 -9.74 -15.41
CA ARG A 51 -8.18 -9.82 -16.52
C ARG A 51 -8.83 -11.20 -16.66
N GLN A 52 -8.05 -12.28 -16.49
CA GLN A 52 -8.57 -13.67 -16.52
C GLN A 52 -9.63 -13.91 -15.43
N HIS A 53 -9.51 -13.21 -14.30
CA HIS A 53 -10.47 -13.26 -13.19
C HIS A 53 -11.53 -12.15 -13.24
N LYS A 54 -11.72 -11.54 -14.42
CA LYS A 54 -12.76 -10.50 -14.70
C LYS A 54 -12.56 -9.20 -13.92
N GLY A 55 -11.39 -8.99 -13.34
CA GLY A 55 -10.97 -7.73 -12.75
C GLY A 55 -10.40 -6.77 -13.79
N ILE A 56 -10.27 -5.51 -13.39
CA ILE A 56 -9.59 -4.45 -14.15
C ILE A 56 -8.52 -3.88 -13.22
N SER A 57 -7.28 -3.71 -13.72
CA SER A 57 -6.27 -2.97 -12.96
C SER A 57 -6.65 -1.49 -12.92
N ALA A 58 -6.79 -0.94 -11.72
CA ALA A 58 -7.15 0.46 -11.54
C ALA A 58 -6.01 1.42 -11.89
N CYS A 59 -4.75 0.96 -11.77
CA CYS A 59 -3.58 1.77 -12.07
C CYS A 59 -3.48 2.11 -13.56
N MET A 60 -3.83 1.18 -14.45
CA MET A 60 -3.68 1.37 -15.90
C MET A 60 -4.53 2.54 -16.41
N GLY A 61 -3.85 3.59 -16.86
CA GLY A 61 -4.48 4.82 -17.38
C GLY A 61 -4.92 5.82 -16.29
N TYR A 62 -4.79 5.48 -15.00
CA TYR A 62 -5.13 6.42 -13.92
C TYR A 62 -4.21 7.65 -13.97
N HIS A 63 -4.79 8.82 -14.24
CA HIS A 63 -4.05 10.08 -14.51
C HIS A 63 -2.88 9.92 -15.49
N GLY A 64 -2.98 8.95 -16.42
CA GLY A 64 -1.95 8.67 -17.42
C GLY A 64 -0.87 7.67 -16.98
N TYR A 65 -1.00 7.01 -15.81
CA TYR A 65 -0.08 5.96 -15.38
C TYR A 65 -0.07 4.79 -16.40
N PRO A 66 1.10 4.31 -16.86
CA PRO A 66 1.18 3.48 -18.07
C PRO A 66 1.21 1.96 -17.81
N ARG A 67 1.02 1.49 -16.56
CA ARG A 67 1.21 0.10 -16.16
C ARG A 67 0.06 -0.44 -15.33
N TYR A 68 0.02 -1.77 -15.13
CA TYR A 68 -1.03 -2.47 -14.39
C TYR A 68 -0.86 -2.39 -12.88
N ALA A 69 0.37 -2.25 -12.39
CA ALA A 69 0.71 -2.14 -10.98
C ALA A 69 1.87 -1.17 -10.78
N CYS A 70 2.08 -0.70 -9.55
CA CYS A 70 3.34 -0.03 -9.19
C CYS A 70 4.33 -1.07 -8.67
N ILE A 71 5.59 -1.03 -9.15
CA ILE A 71 6.66 -1.92 -8.67
C ILE A 71 7.86 -1.07 -8.32
N SER A 72 8.13 -0.98 -7.02
CA SER A 72 9.09 -0.04 -6.43
C SER A 72 10.24 -0.79 -5.76
N LEU A 73 11.47 -0.55 -6.22
CA LEU A 73 12.68 -1.23 -5.76
C LEU A 73 13.52 -0.32 -4.87
N ASN A 74 14.03 -0.84 -3.78
CA ASN A 74 15.08 -0.26 -2.95
C ASN A 74 14.78 1.19 -2.49
N GLU A 75 15.39 2.21 -3.12
CA GLU A 75 15.16 3.63 -2.83
C GLU A 75 13.87 4.21 -3.43
N VAL A 76 13.15 3.42 -4.24
CA VAL A 76 11.85 3.84 -4.77
C VAL A 76 10.80 3.70 -3.68
N VAL A 77 10.22 4.83 -3.27
CA VAL A 77 9.21 4.90 -2.20
C VAL A 77 7.88 4.34 -2.65
N CYS A 78 7.38 4.82 -3.81
CA CYS A 78 6.12 4.39 -4.42
C CYS A 78 6.05 4.76 -5.90
N HIS A 79 4.99 4.30 -6.57
CA HIS A 79 4.64 4.60 -7.97
C HIS A 79 5.74 4.25 -8.98
N GLY A 80 6.63 3.31 -8.65
CA GLY A 80 7.65 2.83 -9.57
C GLY A 80 7.02 2.25 -10.84
N ILE A 81 7.45 2.73 -12.02
CA ILE A 81 6.91 2.29 -13.31
C ILE A 81 7.64 1.02 -13.78
N PRO A 82 6.97 -0.13 -13.86
CA PRO A 82 7.54 -1.36 -14.39
C PRO A 82 8.11 -1.20 -15.79
N ASN A 83 9.31 -1.75 -16.03
CA ASN A 83 9.96 -1.72 -17.34
C ASN A 83 10.89 -2.93 -17.54
N ALA A 84 11.22 -3.23 -18.81
CA ALA A 84 12.03 -4.39 -19.20
C ALA A 84 13.51 -4.29 -18.77
N ASN A 85 14.00 -3.09 -18.45
CA ASN A 85 15.43 -2.87 -18.13
C ASN A 85 15.67 -2.94 -16.60
N THR A 86 14.62 -2.86 -15.79
CA THR A 86 14.71 -3.03 -14.34
C THR A 86 14.62 -4.51 -14.02
N ILE A 87 15.79 -5.15 -13.92
CA ILE A 87 15.94 -6.58 -13.64
C ILE A 87 16.24 -6.78 -12.17
N LEU A 88 15.45 -7.62 -11.50
CA LEU A 88 15.63 -7.96 -10.08
C LEU A 88 16.97 -8.68 -9.86
N LYS A 89 17.64 -8.35 -8.75
CA LYS A 89 18.93 -8.89 -8.34
C LYS A 89 18.88 -9.43 -6.93
N ASP A 90 19.78 -10.34 -6.64
CA ASP A 90 20.00 -10.79 -5.26
C ASP A 90 20.34 -9.59 -4.38
N GLY A 91 19.62 -9.45 -3.26
CA GLY A 91 19.75 -8.33 -2.33
C GLY A 91 18.71 -7.20 -2.49
N ASP A 92 17.91 -7.18 -3.58
CA ASP A 92 16.86 -6.19 -3.75
C ASP A 92 15.69 -6.43 -2.80
N ILE A 93 15.06 -5.34 -2.34
CA ILE A 93 13.73 -5.34 -1.75
C ILE A 93 12.76 -4.70 -2.73
N VAL A 94 11.58 -5.30 -2.90
CA VAL A 94 10.60 -4.92 -3.94
C VAL A 94 9.24 -4.75 -3.29
N ASN A 95 8.64 -3.58 -3.43
CA ASN A 95 7.21 -3.39 -3.21
C ASN A 95 6.47 -3.67 -4.51
N ILE A 96 5.39 -4.45 -4.43
CA ILE A 96 4.38 -4.59 -5.49
C ILE A 96 3.07 -4.07 -4.91
N ASP A 97 2.46 -3.13 -5.61
CA ASP A 97 1.25 -2.43 -5.21
C ASP A 97 0.19 -2.58 -6.31
N ILE A 98 -0.95 -3.18 -5.93
CA ILE A 98 -1.99 -3.63 -6.85
C ILE A 98 -3.35 -3.11 -6.39
N THR A 99 -3.99 -2.32 -7.25
CA THR A 99 -5.39 -1.97 -7.10
C THR A 99 -6.23 -2.64 -8.16
N THR A 100 -7.20 -3.44 -7.73
CA THR A 100 -8.12 -4.18 -8.61
C THR A 100 -9.53 -3.58 -8.54
N ILE A 101 -10.15 -3.38 -9.70
CA ILE A 101 -11.58 -3.09 -9.80
C ILE A 101 -12.32 -4.38 -10.14
N LEU A 102 -13.28 -4.75 -9.29
CA LEU A 102 -14.21 -5.85 -9.54
C LEU A 102 -15.64 -5.41 -9.23
N SER A 103 -16.57 -5.64 -10.13
CA SER A 103 -17.99 -5.24 -9.98
C SER A 103 -18.16 -3.74 -9.66
N GLY A 104 -17.23 -2.88 -10.13
CA GLY A 104 -17.27 -1.42 -9.96
C GLY A 104 -16.82 -0.94 -8.56
N TYR A 105 -16.11 -1.76 -7.80
CA TYR A 105 -15.46 -1.41 -6.54
C TYR A 105 -13.97 -1.72 -6.58
N HIS A 106 -13.18 -0.95 -5.82
CA HIS A 106 -11.73 -1.07 -5.75
C HIS A 106 -11.32 -1.87 -4.52
N GLY A 107 -10.27 -2.66 -4.65
CA GLY A 107 -9.52 -3.26 -3.55
C GLY A 107 -8.04 -3.02 -3.78
N ASP A 108 -7.37 -2.45 -2.80
CA ASP A 108 -6.02 -1.92 -2.86
C ASP A 108 -5.13 -2.56 -1.82
N THR A 109 -3.96 -3.05 -2.22
CA THR A 109 -3.04 -3.74 -1.31
C THR A 109 -1.63 -3.79 -1.88
N SER A 110 -0.64 -3.66 -1.01
CA SER A 110 0.76 -3.84 -1.38
C SER A 110 1.53 -4.71 -0.39
N ALA A 111 2.63 -5.30 -0.85
CA ALA A 111 3.53 -6.08 -0.03
C ALA A 111 4.97 -5.94 -0.48
N MET A 112 5.90 -6.15 0.48
CA MET A 112 7.33 -6.22 0.23
C MET A 112 7.80 -7.65 -0.03
N PHE A 113 8.68 -7.80 -1.00
CA PHE A 113 9.34 -9.06 -1.33
C PHE A 113 10.85 -8.88 -1.31
N CYS A 114 11.54 -9.79 -0.64
CA CYS A 114 13.00 -9.82 -0.60
C CYS A 114 13.52 -10.76 -1.67
N VAL A 115 14.39 -10.27 -2.56
CA VAL A 115 14.97 -11.05 -3.64
C VAL A 115 16.27 -11.69 -3.18
N GLY A 116 16.26 -13.01 -3.00
CA GLY A 116 17.42 -13.74 -2.48
C GLY A 116 17.84 -13.32 -1.08
N LYS A 117 19.13 -13.05 -0.87
CA LYS A 117 19.69 -12.65 0.43
C LYS A 117 19.84 -11.13 0.52
N VAL A 118 18.94 -10.48 1.25
CA VAL A 118 19.00 -9.04 1.54
C VAL A 118 19.90 -8.73 2.75
N SER A 119 20.32 -7.47 2.90
CA SER A 119 21.06 -7.01 4.07
C SER A 119 20.18 -7.00 5.33
N ASP A 120 20.82 -7.02 6.51
CA ASP A 120 20.11 -7.01 7.79
C ASP A 120 19.23 -5.75 7.92
N ILE A 121 19.74 -4.58 7.55
CA ILE A 121 18.97 -3.33 7.59
C ILE A 121 17.78 -3.33 6.62
N ALA A 122 17.91 -3.96 5.45
CA ALA A 122 16.80 -4.10 4.49
C ALA A 122 15.71 -5.02 5.06
N ARG A 123 16.12 -6.11 5.72
CA ARG A 123 15.18 -7.02 6.39
C ARG A 123 14.45 -6.31 7.52
N GLU A 124 15.19 -5.63 8.40
CA GLU A 124 14.64 -4.88 9.52
C GLU A 124 13.64 -3.81 9.03
N LEU A 125 13.98 -3.06 7.98
CA LEU A 125 13.09 -2.06 7.38
C LEU A 125 11.78 -2.69 6.88
N VAL A 126 11.87 -3.79 6.12
CA VAL A 126 10.71 -4.50 5.57
C VAL A 126 9.80 -5.02 6.69
N ASP A 127 10.38 -5.64 7.71
CA ASP A 127 9.64 -6.22 8.83
C ASP A 127 9.02 -5.10 9.70
N THR A 128 9.74 -4.00 9.95
CA THR A 128 9.23 -2.84 10.70
C THR A 128 8.10 -2.14 9.94
N ALA A 129 8.21 -1.95 8.62
CA ALA A 129 7.14 -1.36 7.82
C ALA A 129 5.84 -2.19 7.90
N LYS A 130 5.97 -3.52 7.86
CA LYS A 130 4.84 -4.42 8.08
C LYS A 130 4.23 -4.24 9.47
N PHE A 131 5.05 -4.24 10.50
CA PHE A 131 4.61 -4.07 11.88
C PHE A 131 3.94 -2.69 12.09
N CYS A 132 4.45 -1.63 11.49
CA CYS A 132 3.81 -0.31 11.48
C CYS A 132 2.41 -0.35 10.88
N MET A 133 2.23 -1.02 9.74
CA MET A 133 0.91 -1.19 9.13
C MET A 133 -0.04 -1.96 10.06
N GLU A 134 0.39 -3.10 10.61
CA GLU A 134 -0.41 -3.94 11.50
C GLU A 134 -0.85 -3.19 12.76
N GLU A 135 0.04 -2.42 13.38
CA GLU A 135 -0.28 -1.63 14.57
C GLU A 135 -1.12 -0.38 14.25
N GLY A 136 -0.91 0.24 13.08
CA GLY A 136 -1.82 1.30 12.58
C GLY A 136 -3.25 0.79 12.38
N ILE A 137 -3.40 -0.42 11.80
CA ILE A 137 -4.69 -1.11 11.66
C ILE A 137 -5.28 -1.42 13.04
N ARG A 138 -4.48 -1.92 13.97
CA ARG A 138 -4.93 -2.21 15.34
C ARG A 138 -5.41 -0.94 16.04
N ALA A 139 -4.66 0.16 15.95
CA ALA A 139 -5.05 1.46 16.54
C ALA A 139 -6.39 1.96 15.99
N ALA A 140 -6.60 1.84 14.66
CA ALA A 140 -7.89 2.15 14.04
C ALA A 140 -9.03 1.27 14.58
N GLY A 141 -8.73 0.06 15.02
CA GLY A 141 -9.67 -0.90 15.60
C GLY A 141 -10.19 -0.54 16.97
N GLU A 142 -9.48 0.27 17.75
CA GLU A 142 -9.84 0.63 19.12
C GLU A 142 -11.19 1.35 19.21
N ARG A 143 -11.86 1.20 20.34
CA ARG A 143 -13.15 1.87 20.58
C ARG A 143 -12.93 3.38 20.73
N GLY A 144 -13.58 4.16 19.88
CA GLY A 144 -13.44 5.61 19.87
C GLY A 144 -12.15 6.11 19.24
N ALA A 145 -11.52 5.29 18.40
CA ALA A 145 -10.33 5.67 17.65
C ALA A 145 -10.59 6.87 16.74
N HIS A 146 -9.62 7.75 16.67
CA HIS A 146 -9.55 8.87 15.74
C HIS A 146 -8.61 8.53 14.56
N TRP A 147 -8.74 9.22 13.44
CA TRP A 147 -7.87 9.03 12.28
C TRP A 147 -6.38 9.24 12.60
N ASN A 148 -6.06 10.18 13.51
CA ASN A 148 -4.68 10.44 13.89
C ASN A 148 -4.04 9.34 14.75
N ASP A 149 -4.83 8.47 15.39
CA ASP A 149 -4.30 7.38 16.20
C ASP A 149 -3.51 6.39 15.35
N ILE A 150 -3.89 6.25 14.06
CA ILE A 150 -3.16 5.43 13.08
C ILE A 150 -1.73 5.95 12.92
N GLY A 151 -1.58 7.23 12.57
CA GLY A 151 -0.27 7.83 12.35
C GLY A 151 0.57 7.93 13.63
N CYS A 152 -0.05 8.13 14.79
CA CYS A 152 0.67 8.10 16.07
C CYS A 152 1.27 6.73 16.35
N ALA A 153 0.50 5.64 16.19
CA ALA A 153 0.98 4.29 16.41
C ALA A 153 2.12 3.91 15.45
N ILE A 154 1.99 4.28 14.17
CA ILE A 154 3.02 4.04 13.14
C ILE A 154 4.30 4.81 13.47
N GLN A 155 4.18 6.11 13.80
CA GLN A 155 5.34 6.96 14.09
C GLN A 155 6.11 6.49 15.32
N ASP A 156 5.41 6.06 16.39
CA ASP A 156 6.04 5.59 17.62
C ASP A 156 6.94 4.37 17.34
N ILE A 157 6.48 3.42 16.51
CA ILE A 157 7.25 2.24 16.11
C ILE A 157 8.43 2.61 15.21
N ALA A 158 8.19 3.46 14.20
CA ALA A 158 9.24 3.90 13.29
C ALA A 158 10.37 4.61 14.06
N ASP A 159 10.02 5.50 15.01
CA ASP A 159 10.97 6.21 15.86
C ASP A 159 11.79 5.23 16.75
N GLU A 160 11.14 4.19 17.32
CA GLU A 160 11.80 3.17 18.15
C GLU A 160 12.85 2.37 17.34
N HIS A 161 12.57 2.08 16.06
CA HIS A 161 13.48 1.38 15.16
C HIS A 161 14.45 2.30 14.41
N GLY A 162 14.37 3.62 14.61
CA GLY A 162 15.25 4.60 13.97
C GLY A 162 14.99 4.82 12.48
N PHE A 163 13.79 4.50 11.99
CA PHE A 163 13.34 4.77 10.63
C PHE A 163 12.49 6.04 10.55
N SER A 164 12.42 6.65 9.36
CA SER A 164 11.58 7.83 9.11
C SER A 164 10.29 7.43 8.42
N VAL A 165 9.16 7.98 8.87
CA VAL A 165 7.89 7.87 8.15
C VAL A 165 7.84 8.91 7.03
N VAL A 166 7.48 8.50 5.82
CA VAL A 166 7.27 9.41 4.68
C VAL A 166 5.99 10.22 4.91
N GLU A 167 6.08 11.55 4.74
CA GLU A 167 4.98 12.49 4.97
C GLU A 167 4.31 12.99 3.68
N ASP A 168 4.97 12.78 2.52
CA ASP A 168 4.51 13.28 1.22
C ASP A 168 3.34 12.45 0.64
N TYR A 169 3.09 11.26 1.19
CA TYR A 169 2.04 10.32 0.79
C TYR A 169 1.19 9.88 1.98
N CYS A 170 0.00 9.38 1.69
CA CYS A 170 -0.98 9.04 2.72
C CYS A 170 -1.89 7.90 2.22
N GLY A 171 -2.54 7.22 3.14
CA GLY A 171 -3.67 6.37 2.84
C GLY A 171 -4.93 7.17 2.57
N HIS A 172 -5.97 6.49 2.13
CA HIS A 172 -7.19 7.13 1.65
C HIS A 172 -8.43 6.26 1.88
N GLY A 173 -9.60 6.91 1.87
CA GLY A 173 -10.85 6.19 1.72
C GLY A 173 -10.93 5.53 0.35
N ILE A 174 -11.61 4.39 0.25
CA ILE A 174 -11.72 3.63 -0.99
C ILE A 174 -13.12 3.02 -1.16
N GLY A 175 -13.51 2.73 -2.39
CA GLY A 175 -14.79 2.12 -2.67
C GLY A 175 -15.12 2.10 -4.16
N ARG A 176 -16.09 2.91 -4.59
CA ARG A 176 -16.35 3.13 -6.02
C ARG A 176 -15.31 4.05 -6.66
N GLY A 177 -14.76 4.99 -5.89
CA GLY A 177 -13.59 5.75 -6.26
C GLY A 177 -12.33 5.02 -5.82
N PHE A 178 -11.26 5.19 -6.56
CA PHE A 178 -9.93 4.71 -6.18
C PHE A 178 -9.49 5.44 -4.91
N HIS A 179 -9.42 6.76 -4.97
CA HIS A 179 -9.14 7.61 -3.83
C HIS A 179 -10.42 8.38 -3.43
N GLU A 180 -10.88 8.14 -2.21
CA GLU A 180 -12.00 8.83 -1.57
C GLU A 180 -11.53 9.48 -0.26
N GLU A 181 -12.36 10.34 0.34
CA GLU A 181 -12.16 10.76 1.72
C GLU A 181 -12.36 9.58 2.69
N PRO A 182 -11.60 9.54 3.80
CA PRO A 182 -10.66 10.56 4.27
C PRO A 182 -9.23 10.38 3.74
N THR A 183 -8.39 11.40 3.94
CA THR A 183 -6.94 11.24 3.96
C THR A 183 -6.52 10.57 5.26
N VAL A 184 -5.68 9.52 5.17
CA VAL A 184 -5.17 8.75 6.32
C VAL A 184 -3.67 9.00 6.44
N TYR A 185 -3.27 9.86 7.36
CA TYR A 185 -1.85 10.13 7.62
C TYR A 185 -1.20 9.01 8.40
N HIS A 186 0.03 8.64 8.02
CA HIS A 186 0.82 7.59 8.66
C HIS A 186 1.88 8.15 9.62
N PHE A 187 1.96 9.47 9.75
CA PHE A 187 2.83 10.17 10.67
C PHE A 187 2.02 10.89 11.75
N ARG A 188 2.68 11.26 12.84
CA ARG A 188 2.04 11.95 13.97
C ARG A 188 1.51 13.31 13.55
N ASN A 189 0.19 13.44 13.52
CA ASN A 189 -0.53 14.67 13.20
C ASN A 189 -1.40 15.09 14.38
N TYR A 190 -1.27 16.35 14.80
CA TYR A 190 -2.01 16.90 15.94
C TYR A 190 -3.25 17.70 15.51
N GLU A 191 -3.60 17.71 14.24
CA GLU A 191 -4.81 18.35 13.77
C GLU A 191 -6.04 17.64 14.33
N ARG A 192 -7.09 18.43 14.63
CA ARG A 192 -8.35 17.86 15.10
C ARG A 192 -8.99 17.03 13.99
N CYS A 193 -9.18 15.76 14.22
CA CYS A 193 -9.84 14.84 13.30
C CYS A 193 -11.07 14.16 13.94
N PRO A 194 -12.05 13.70 13.13
CA PRO A 194 -13.20 12.97 13.63
C PRO A 194 -12.82 11.56 14.09
N PHE A 195 -13.80 10.88 14.71
CA PHE A 195 -13.71 9.46 15.01
C PHE A 195 -13.81 8.62 13.73
N ILE A 196 -13.20 7.44 13.76
CA ILE A 196 -13.41 6.40 12.75
C ILE A 196 -14.75 5.71 13.04
N GLU A 197 -15.69 5.79 12.11
CA GLU A 197 -17.03 5.25 12.25
C GLU A 197 -17.15 3.84 11.70
N VAL A 198 -17.99 2.99 12.29
CA VAL A 198 -18.31 1.66 11.77
C VAL A 198 -18.83 1.76 10.34
N GLY A 199 -18.21 1.00 9.42
CA GLY A 199 -18.48 1.04 7.98
C GLY A 199 -17.59 2.02 7.20
N ASN A 200 -16.66 2.76 7.83
CA ASN A 200 -15.61 3.44 7.11
C ASN A 200 -14.66 2.40 6.50
N VAL A 201 -14.37 2.55 5.21
CA VAL A 201 -13.41 1.72 4.45
C VAL A 201 -12.29 2.61 3.97
N PHE A 202 -11.05 2.21 4.23
CA PHE A 202 -9.84 3.00 3.95
C PHE A 202 -8.60 2.12 3.83
N THR A 203 -7.50 2.69 3.34
CA THR A 203 -6.19 2.03 3.28
C THR A 203 -5.33 2.42 4.48
N VAL A 204 -4.47 1.50 4.91
CA VAL A 204 -3.37 1.75 5.84
C VAL A 204 -2.11 1.26 5.14
N GLU A 205 -1.24 2.20 4.77
CA GLU A 205 -0.14 1.98 3.81
C GLU A 205 1.14 2.76 4.17
N PRO A 206 1.68 2.61 5.38
CA PRO A 206 2.86 3.36 5.79
C PRO A 206 4.08 3.07 4.91
N MET A 207 4.79 4.12 4.56
CA MET A 207 6.08 4.09 3.87
C MET A 207 7.18 4.51 4.85
N LEU A 208 8.18 3.65 5.06
CA LEU A 208 9.33 3.92 5.92
C LEU A 208 10.60 4.03 5.11
N ASN A 209 11.48 4.97 5.49
CA ASN A 209 12.82 5.12 4.92
C ASN A 209 13.89 4.84 5.98
N VAL A 210 14.98 4.20 5.57
CA VAL A 210 16.19 4.06 6.42
C VAL A 210 16.80 5.43 6.74
N GLY A 211 16.73 6.37 5.79
CA GLY A 211 17.28 7.71 5.93
C GLY A 211 16.22 8.76 6.31
N ARG A 212 16.19 9.86 5.58
CA ARG A 212 15.30 11.00 5.84
C ARG A 212 13.92 10.78 5.21
N PRO A 213 12.85 11.41 5.76
CA PRO A 213 11.47 11.20 5.28
C PRO A 213 11.18 11.79 3.90
N GLY A 214 11.99 12.74 3.44
CA GLY A 214 11.70 13.49 2.21
C GLY A 214 11.85 12.70 0.92
N THR A 215 10.93 12.94 -0.02
CA THR A 215 10.89 12.29 -1.33
C THR A 215 11.16 13.27 -2.46
N LYS A 216 11.40 12.75 -3.66
CA LYS A 216 11.40 13.51 -4.92
C LYS A 216 10.80 12.65 -6.03
N THR A 217 9.97 13.25 -6.87
CA THR A 217 9.45 12.59 -8.08
C THR A 217 10.47 12.70 -9.22
N LEU A 218 10.67 11.60 -9.95
CA LEU A 218 11.55 11.56 -11.11
C LEU A 218 10.91 12.24 -12.33
N SER A 219 11.69 12.37 -13.41
CA SER A 219 11.26 13.05 -14.65
C SER A 219 10.15 12.33 -15.42
N ASP A 220 9.85 11.08 -15.06
CA ASP A 220 8.71 10.32 -15.59
C ASP A 220 7.35 10.82 -15.04
N GLY A 221 7.38 11.69 -14.05
CA GLY A 221 6.21 12.31 -13.42
C GLY A 221 5.49 11.43 -12.39
N TRP A 222 5.99 10.20 -12.12
CA TRP A 222 5.36 9.24 -11.22
C TRP A 222 6.30 8.68 -10.16
N THR A 223 7.42 8.10 -10.57
CA THR A 223 8.33 7.39 -9.66
C THR A 223 8.84 8.32 -8.55
N ALA A 224 8.45 8.03 -7.32
CA ALA A 224 8.93 8.73 -6.14
C ALA A 224 10.11 7.97 -5.53
N VAL A 225 11.20 8.67 -5.26
CA VAL A 225 12.40 8.09 -4.63
C VAL A 225 12.77 8.88 -3.38
N THR A 226 13.48 8.24 -2.45
CA THR A 226 14.08 8.93 -1.31
C THR A 226 15.08 9.99 -1.79
N ARG A 227 15.14 11.14 -1.13
CA ARG A 227 16.05 12.23 -1.55
C ARG A 227 17.52 11.90 -1.31
N ASP A 228 17.79 11.04 -0.34
CA ASP A 228 19.15 10.68 0.08
C ASP A 228 19.61 9.33 -0.48
N GLY A 229 18.78 8.63 -1.27
CA GLY A 229 19.10 7.33 -1.86
C GLY A 229 19.02 6.18 -0.86
N SER A 230 18.45 6.39 0.33
CA SER A 230 18.24 5.33 1.32
C SER A 230 17.11 4.39 0.90
N LEU A 231 17.12 3.16 1.46
CA LEU A 231 16.06 2.18 1.21
C LEU A 231 14.71 2.67 1.75
N SER A 232 13.64 2.30 1.05
CA SER A 232 12.25 2.51 1.46
C SER A 232 11.46 1.21 1.42
N ALA A 233 10.47 1.05 2.29
CA ALA A 233 9.56 -0.08 2.32
C ALA A 233 8.13 0.38 2.63
N GLN A 234 7.15 -0.28 1.99
CA GLN A 234 5.72 -0.04 2.17
C GLN A 234 4.98 -1.37 2.29
N TRP A 235 3.99 -1.42 3.16
CA TRP A 235 2.97 -2.46 3.19
C TRP A 235 1.60 -1.81 3.23
N GLU A 236 0.61 -2.50 2.68
CA GLU A 236 -0.74 -1.94 2.63
C GLU A 236 -1.82 -2.98 2.73
N HIS A 237 -2.90 -2.58 3.42
CA HIS A 237 -4.19 -3.24 3.35
C HIS A 237 -5.34 -2.25 3.23
N THR A 238 -6.36 -2.61 2.46
CA THR A 238 -7.71 -2.05 2.58
C THR A 238 -8.43 -2.69 3.75
N VAL A 239 -8.98 -1.85 4.62
CA VAL A 239 -9.64 -2.28 5.85
C VAL A 239 -11.02 -1.64 6.03
N VAL A 240 -11.86 -2.25 6.86
CA VAL A 240 -13.15 -1.68 7.27
C VAL A 240 -13.26 -1.64 8.80
N LYS A 241 -13.71 -0.51 9.34
CA LYS A 241 -14.08 -0.39 10.76
C LYS A 241 -15.36 -1.17 11.03
N THR A 242 -15.31 -2.09 11.98
CA THR A 242 -16.45 -2.86 12.48
C THR A 242 -16.85 -2.47 13.91
N LYS A 243 -17.87 -3.08 14.46
CA LYS A 243 -18.27 -2.89 15.87
C LYS A 243 -17.24 -3.49 16.83
N ASP A 244 -16.55 -4.53 16.39
CA ASP A 244 -15.65 -5.35 17.21
C ASP A 244 -14.17 -5.06 16.94
N GLY A 245 -13.86 -4.12 16.04
CA GLY A 245 -12.48 -3.76 15.68
C GLY A 245 -12.33 -3.37 14.21
N ILE A 246 -11.41 -4.02 13.51
CA ILE A 246 -11.12 -3.85 12.08
C ILE A 246 -11.18 -5.21 11.39
N ASP A 247 -11.77 -5.24 10.19
CA ASP A 247 -11.64 -6.36 9.24
C ASP A 247 -10.73 -5.94 8.09
N ILE A 248 -9.82 -6.82 7.70
CA ILE A 248 -8.99 -6.67 6.50
C ILE A 248 -9.78 -7.19 5.29
N LEU A 249 -9.92 -6.37 4.26
CA LEU A 249 -10.66 -6.71 3.04
C LEU A 249 -9.78 -7.29 1.93
N THR A 250 -8.45 -7.16 2.06
CA THR A 250 -7.45 -7.59 1.08
C THR A 250 -6.70 -8.85 1.56
N LEU A 251 -7.46 -9.88 1.89
CA LEU A 251 -6.96 -11.22 2.14
C LEU A 251 -7.48 -12.18 1.06
N PRO A 252 -6.68 -13.18 0.62
CA PRO A 252 -7.13 -14.17 -0.37
C PRO A 252 -8.30 -15.00 0.21
N ARG A 253 -9.18 -15.46 -0.68
CA ARG A 253 -10.30 -16.36 -0.32
C ARG A 253 -9.95 -17.82 -0.46
#